data_41000c39f5cd99e7ff6aeefae367f215
#
_entry.id   41000c39f5cd99e7ff6aeefae367f215
#
_cell.length_a   1.000
_cell.length_b   1.000
_cell.length_c   1.000
_cell.angle_alpha   90.00
_cell.angle_beta   90.00
_cell.angle_gamma   90.00
#
_symmetry.space_group_name_H-M   'P 1'
#
loop_
_entity.id
_entity.type
_entity.pdbx_description
1 polymer ?
#
loop_
_entity_poly.entity_id
_entity_poly.type
_entity_poly.pdbx_seq_one_letter_code
_entity_poly.pdbx_strand_id
1 'polypeptide(L)'
;MRLSLEWRGPLRAGALPAAADAIAALDIAAVYLRVKRYANGRVIAYVGQSRHLIARIDQHIAQLLALQSAVRDETGEPRLSGSAIERFDGLNRLDETLALVKGELDRLSFYYAPCAEPDALGVLEHLLKTRIEERAASLSLFGCENRNAISFACEESVAAANILDALAPTDRDLLASLLGDEALVAELVADGA
;
A
#
# COMPACT_ATOMS: atom_id res chain seq x y z
N MET A 1 8.27 22.69 -1.42
CA MET A 1 9.25 21.62 -1.06
C MET A 1 9.44 20.65 -2.21
N ARG A 2 10.66 20.11 -2.42
CA ARG A 2 10.93 19.04 -3.42
C ARG A 2 11.47 17.82 -2.71
N LEU A 3 10.91 16.64 -3.02
CA LEU A 3 11.24 15.37 -2.40
C LEU A 3 11.59 14.33 -3.45
N SER A 4 12.39 13.33 -3.06
CA SER A 4 12.68 12.15 -3.86
C SER A 4 12.19 10.92 -3.10
N LEU A 5 11.34 10.12 -3.71
CA LEU A 5 10.81 8.88 -3.16
C LEU A 5 11.59 7.71 -3.74
N GLU A 6 12.62 7.27 -3.02
CA GLU A 6 13.42 6.10 -3.37
C GLU A 6 12.68 4.83 -2.94
N TRP A 7 12.02 4.19 -3.88
CA TRP A 7 11.22 3.00 -3.60
C TRP A 7 12.10 1.77 -3.37
N ARG A 8 11.77 1.03 -2.32
CA ARG A 8 12.43 -0.20 -1.87
C ARG A 8 11.42 -1.32 -1.67
N GLY A 9 11.90 -2.55 -1.59
CA GLY A 9 11.08 -3.74 -1.42
C GLY A 9 11.21 -4.73 -2.57
N PRO A 10 10.28 -5.68 -2.72
CA PRO A 10 9.13 -5.88 -1.82
C PRO A 10 9.51 -6.56 -0.50
N LEU A 11 8.85 -6.14 0.58
CA LEU A 11 8.75 -6.92 1.80
C LEU A 11 7.53 -7.83 1.66
N ARG A 12 7.72 -9.14 1.77
CA ARG A 12 6.66 -10.15 1.63
C ARG A 12 6.37 -10.81 2.97
N ALA A 13 5.11 -11.13 3.24
CA ALA A 13 4.70 -11.71 4.52
C ALA A 13 5.47 -13.00 4.88
N GLY A 14 5.81 -13.83 3.90
CA GLY A 14 6.61 -15.06 4.11
C GLY A 14 8.13 -14.85 4.18
N ALA A 15 8.63 -13.61 4.02
CA ALA A 15 10.05 -13.28 3.97
C ALA A 15 10.36 -11.93 4.65
N LEU A 16 9.61 -11.60 5.70
CA LEU A 16 9.89 -10.43 6.53
C LEU A 16 11.19 -10.65 7.32
N PRO A 17 11.97 -9.59 7.57
CA PRO A 17 13.16 -9.70 8.39
C PRO A 17 12.80 -10.14 9.81
N ALA A 18 13.55 -11.11 10.36
CA ALA A 18 13.36 -11.62 11.72
C ALA A 18 14.49 -11.20 12.69
N ALA A 19 15.61 -10.70 12.16
CA ALA A 19 16.71 -10.21 12.97
C ALA A 19 16.39 -8.82 13.55
N ALA A 20 16.72 -8.59 14.82
CA ALA A 20 16.35 -7.36 15.53
C ALA A 20 16.91 -6.09 14.88
N ASP A 21 18.13 -6.12 14.37
CA ASP A 21 18.77 -5.03 13.65
C ASP A 21 18.07 -4.72 12.31
N ALA A 22 17.66 -5.75 11.58
CA ALA A 22 16.93 -5.60 10.33
C ALA A 22 15.49 -5.08 10.56
N ILE A 23 14.85 -5.49 11.65
CA ILE A 23 13.56 -4.94 12.09
C ILE A 23 13.72 -3.46 12.47
N ALA A 24 14.73 -3.13 13.27
CA ALA A 24 15.01 -1.76 13.68
C ALA A 24 15.31 -0.83 12.49
N ALA A 25 15.97 -1.34 11.45
CA ALA A 25 16.22 -0.60 10.22
C ALA A 25 14.95 -0.23 9.43
N LEU A 26 13.82 -0.89 9.71
CA LEU A 26 12.51 -0.60 9.12
C LEU A 26 11.62 0.24 10.05
N ASP A 27 12.09 0.61 11.24
CA ASP A 27 11.37 1.54 12.12
C ASP A 27 11.62 3.00 11.70
N ILE A 28 11.13 3.33 10.52
CA ILE A 28 11.36 4.59 9.82
C ILE A 28 10.05 5.24 9.39
N ALA A 29 10.09 6.56 9.19
CA ALA A 29 9.03 7.29 8.54
C ALA A 29 9.04 6.99 7.03
N ALA A 30 7.89 6.58 6.48
CA ALA A 30 7.78 6.21 5.08
C ALA A 30 6.36 6.35 4.55
N VAL A 31 6.22 6.59 3.25
CA VAL A 31 5.03 6.23 2.48
C VAL A 31 5.21 4.81 1.95
N TYR A 32 4.12 4.07 1.80
CA TYR A 32 4.20 2.69 1.34
C TYR A 32 3.01 2.30 0.45
N LEU A 33 3.25 1.31 -0.39
CA LEU A 33 2.25 0.62 -1.17
C LEU A 33 2.12 -0.81 -0.66
N ARG A 34 0.92 -1.20 -0.28
CA ARG A 34 0.54 -2.58 -0.07
C ARG A 34 -0.09 -3.09 -1.36
N VAL A 35 0.55 -4.06 -2.00
CA VAL A 35 0.16 -4.56 -3.32
C VAL A 35 -0.15 -6.04 -3.24
N LYS A 36 -1.24 -6.45 -3.87
CA LYS A 36 -1.62 -7.85 -4.08
C LYS A 36 -1.75 -8.11 -5.57
N ARG A 37 -1.12 -9.19 -6.04
CA ARG A 37 -1.17 -9.62 -7.45
C ARG A 37 -1.92 -10.95 -7.55
N TYR A 38 -2.90 -11.02 -8.43
CA TYR A 38 -3.73 -12.18 -8.66
C TYR A 38 -3.37 -12.89 -9.97
N ALA A 39 -3.70 -14.19 -10.06
CA ALA A 39 -3.32 -15.04 -11.18
C ALA A 39 -3.89 -14.57 -12.53
N ASN A 40 -5.03 -13.88 -12.53
CA ASN A 40 -5.66 -13.29 -13.70
C ASN A 40 -5.05 -11.94 -14.14
N GLY A 41 -3.91 -11.53 -13.55
CA GLY A 41 -3.25 -10.27 -13.83
C GLY A 41 -3.83 -9.07 -13.06
N ARG A 42 -4.90 -9.25 -12.27
CA ARG A 42 -5.46 -8.19 -11.44
C ARG A 42 -4.46 -7.76 -10.37
N VAL A 43 -4.33 -6.46 -10.17
CA VAL A 43 -3.51 -5.85 -9.12
C VAL A 43 -4.39 -5.00 -8.24
N ILE A 44 -4.28 -5.17 -6.94
CA ILE A 44 -4.98 -4.34 -5.96
C ILE A 44 -3.92 -3.65 -5.09
N ALA A 45 -3.96 -2.33 -5.09
CA ALA A 45 -3.03 -1.51 -4.33
C ALA A 45 -3.74 -0.75 -3.20
N TYR A 46 -3.01 -0.49 -2.14
CA TYR A 46 -3.37 0.39 -1.04
C TYR A 46 -2.19 1.31 -0.78
N VAL A 47 -2.43 2.60 -0.68
CA VAL A 47 -1.45 3.60 -0.28
C VAL A 47 -1.58 3.85 1.22
N GLY A 48 -0.48 4.02 1.90
CA GLY A 48 -0.45 4.42 3.29
C GLY A 48 0.82 5.16 3.65
N GLN A 49 0.80 5.72 4.84
CA GLN A 49 1.95 6.38 5.44
C GLN A 49 2.13 5.90 6.88
N SER A 50 3.35 5.98 7.39
CA SER A 50 3.63 5.70 8.79
C SER A 50 4.91 6.39 9.24
N ARG A 51 4.96 6.80 10.50
CA ARG A 51 6.22 7.20 11.16
C ARG A 51 7.02 5.99 11.64
N HIS A 52 6.38 4.82 11.71
CA HIS A 52 6.92 3.53 12.15
C HIS A 52 6.49 2.45 11.16
N LEU A 53 7.23 2.32 10.05
CA LEU A 53 6.85 1.46 8.93
C LEU A 53 6.61 0.00 9.35
N ILE A 54 7.55 -0.57 10.13
CA ILE A 54 7.45 -1.99 10.52
C ILE A 54 6.21 -2.28 11.37
N ALA A 55 5.87 -1.39 12.31
CA ALA A 55 4.67 -1.54 13.12
C ALA A 55 3.39 -1.46 12.25
N ARG A 56 3.43 -0.66 11.19
CA ARG A 56 2.30 -0.55 10.27
C ARG A 56 2.15 -1.80 9.38
N ILE A 57 3.25 -2.39 8.94
CA ILE A 57 3.24 -3.67 8.21
C ILE A 57 2.68 -4.76 9.10
N ASP A 58 3.16 -4.88 10.34
CA ASP A 58 2.64 -5.84 11.34
C ASP A 58 1.14 -5.68 11.53
N GLN A 59 0.65 -4.45 11.71
CA GLN A 59 -0.78 -4.16 11.82
C GLN A 59 -1.60 -4.66 10.62
N HIS A 60 -1.11 -4.49 9.39
CA HIS A 60 -1.81 -4.99 8.20
C HIS A 60 -1.88 -6.52 8.17
N ILE A 61 -0.80 -7.19 8.56
CA ILE A 61 -0.75 -8.64 8.63
C ILE A 61 -1.68 -9.14 9.74
N ALA A 62 -1.62 -8.53 10.92
CA ALA A 62 -2.49 -8.87 12.04
C ALA A 62 -3.97 -8.68 11.72
N GLN A 63 -4.36 -7.61 11.04
CA GLN A 63 -5.73 -7.36 10.59
C GLN A 63 -6.22 -8.44 9.59
N LEU A 64 -5.35 -8.90 8.70
CA LEU A 64 -5.67 -9.98 7.76
C LEU A 64 -5.85 -11.31 8.49
N LEU A 65 -4.93 -11.67 9.41
CA LEU A 65 -5.01 -12.87 10.23
C LEU A 65 -6.24 -12.88 11.16
N ALA A 66 -6.62 -11.71 11.68
CA ALA A 66 -7.82 -11.53 12.51
C ALA A 66 -9.12 -11.41 11.70
N LEU A 67 -9.08 -11.60 10.37
CA LEU A 67 -10.23 -11.43 9.46
C LEU A 67 -10.91 -10.05 9.59
N GLN A 68 -10.14 -9.01 9.90
CA GLN A 68 -10.59 -7.62 9.98
C GLN A 68 -10.42 -6.87 8.67
N SER A 69 -9.70 -7.45 7.72
CA SER A 69 -9.53 -6.96 6.36
C SER A 69 -10.30 -7.86 5.38
N ALA A 70 -10.60 -7.34 4.21
CA ALA A 70 -11.17 -8.15 3.15
C ALA A 70 -10.22 -9.27 2.75
N VAL A 71 -10.71 -10.50 2.72
CA VAL A 71 -10.03 -11.69 2.23
C VAL A 71 -10.61 -12.04 0.87
N ARG A 72 -9.73 -12.26 -0.11
CA ARG A 72 -10.10 -12.47 -1.52
C ARG A 72 -9.62 -13.85 -1.99
N ASP A 73 -10.28 -14.36 -3.01
CA ASP A 73 -9.84 -15.58 -3.67
C ASP A 73 -8.66 -15.35 -4.64
N GLU A 74 -8.31 -16.36 -5.41
CA GLU A 74 -7.22 -16.33 -6.39
C GLU A 74 -7.44 -15.39 -7.57
N THR A 75 -8.69 -14.96 -7.79
CA THR A 75 -9.07 -14.00 -8.84
C THR A 75 -9.18 -12.57 -8.33
N GLY A 76 -9.03 -12.37 -7.02
CA GLY A 76 -9.18 -11.07 -6.36
C GLY A 76 -10.63 -10.69 -6.04
N GLU A 77 -11.57 -11.64 -6.14
CA GLU A 77 -12.96 -11.42 -5.72
C GLU A 77 -13.09 -11.56 -4.19
N PRO A 78 -13.79 -10.63 -3.52
CA PRO A 78 -13.95 -10.68 -2.08
C PRO A 78 -14.77 -11.91 -1.66
N ARG A 79 -14.25 -12.66 -0.68
CA ARG A 79 -14.91 -13.80 -0.03
C ARG A 79 -15.34 -13.46 1.38
N LEU A 80 -14.59 -12.61 2.06
CA LEU A 80 -14.94 -12.04 3.35
C LEU A 80 -14.67 -10.54 3.29
N SER A 81 -15.60 -9.72 3.79
CA SER A 81 -15.44 -8.24 3.79
C SER A 81 -14.75 -7.70 5.05
N GLY A 82 -14.53 -8.56 6.06
CA GLY A 82 -14.02 -8.18 7.36
C GLY A 82 -15.12 -7.75 8.36
N SER A 83 -16.40 -7.92 8.01
CA SER A 83 -17.51 -7.69 8.94
C SER A 83 -17.52 -8.73 10.07
N ALA A 84 -18.15 -8.41 11.23
CA ALA A 84 -18.22 -9.33 12.35
C ALA A 84 -19.00 -10.61 12.00
N ILE A 85 -20.09 -10.49 11.23
CA ILE A 85 -20.92 -11.62 10.82
C ILE A 85 -20.11 -12.56 9.93
N GLU A 86 -19.40 -12.05 8.95
CA GLU A 86 -18.57 -12.87 8.04
C GLU A 86 -17.36 -13.47 8.75
N ARG A 87 -16.80 -12.82 9.77
CA ARG A 87 -15.77 -13.43 10.62
C ARG A 87 -16.29 -14.65 11.35
N PHE A 88 -17.49 -14.57 11.94
CA PHE A 88 -18.07 -15.73 12.63
C PHE A 88 -18.39 -16.86 11.66
N ASP A 89 -18.94 -16.55 10.49
CA ASP A 89 -19.14 -17.54 9.44
C ASP A 89 -17.81 -18.15 8.95
N GLY A 90 -16.78 -17.34 8.77
CA GLY A 90 -15.42 -17.80 8.43
C GLY A 90 -14.83 -18.72 9.50
N LEU A 91 -15.04 -18.45 10.79
CA LEU A 91 -14.61 -19.32 11.87
C LEU A 91 -15.36 -20.66 11.88
N ASN A 92 -16.60 -20.72 11.44
CA ASN A 92 -17.36 -21.96 11.27
C ASN A 92 -16.84 -22.82 10.10
N ARG A 93 -16.10 -22.21 9.16
CA ARG A 93 -15.45 -22.86 8.00
C ARG A 93 -13.95 -22.62 8.04
N LEU A 94 -13.32 -22.92 9.18
CA LEU A 94 -11.95 -22.49 9.52
C LEU A 94 -10.90 -22.92 8.49
N ASP A 95 -10.92 -24.17 8.02
CA ASP A 95 -9.93 -24.68 7.07
C ASP A 95 -9.97 -23.92 5.72
N GLU A 96 -11.17 -23.68 5.19
CA GLU A 96 -11.37 -22.89 3.96
C GLU A 96 -10.89 -21.44 4.17
N THR A 97 -11.24 -20.85 5.31
CA THR A 97 -10.87 -19.48 5.65
C THR A 97 -9.37 -19.33 5.81
N LEU A 98 -8.70 -20.28 6.46
CA LEU A 98 -7.25 -20.27 6.60
C LEU A 98 -6.54 -20.45 5.25
N ALA A 99 -7.08 -21.26 4.35
CA ALA A 99 -6.54 -21.39 3.00
C ALA A 99 -6.63 -20.07 2.21
N LEU A 100 -7.77 -19.36 2.30
CA LEU A 100 -7.94 -18.03 1.69
C LEU A 100 -6.97 -17.00 2.29
N VAL A 101 -6.87 -16.93 3.62
CA VAL A 101 -5.94 -16.02 4.32
C VAL A 101 -4.50 -16.29 3.93
N LYS A 102 -4.11 -17.57 3.88
CA LYS A 102 -2.77 -17.94 3.41
C LYS A 102 -2.53 -17.46 1.99
N GLY A 103 -3.46 -17.68 1.08
CA GLY A 103 -3.36 -17.21 -0.30
C GLY A 103 -3.23 -15.68 -0.40
N GLU A 104 -3.94 -14.93 0.44
CA GLU A 104 -3.81 -13.47 0.52
C GLU A 104 -2.43 -13.02 1.04
N LEU A 105 -1.89 -13.72 2.06
CA LEU A 105 -0.56 -13.45 2.59
C LEU A 105 0.53 -13.75 1.54
N ASP A 106 0.40 -14.84 0.80
CA ASP A 106 1.36 -15.22 -0.24
C ASP A 106 1.43 -14.19 -1.38
N ARG A 107 0.33 -13.47 -1.65
CA ARG A 107 0.23 -12.41 -2.67
C ARG A 107 0.64 -11.03 -2.16
N LEU A 108 0.73 -10.86 -0.84
CA LEU A 108 0.94 -9.57 -0.20
C LEU A 108 2.40 -9.12 -0.31
N SER A 109 2.59 -7.95 -0.88
CA SER A 109 3.90 -7.30 -1.00
C SER A 109 3.80 -5.85 -0.51
N PHE A 110 4.80 -5.39 0.22
CA PHE A 110 4.94 -3.99 0.61
C PHE A 110 6.14 -3.37 -0.08
N TYR A 111 5.90 -2.28 -0.78
CA TYR A 111 6.94 -1.39 -1.30
C TYR A 111 6.90 -0.11 -0.48
N TYR A 112 8.03 0.49 -0.21
CA TYR A 112 8.10 1.68 0.65
C TYR A 112 9.17 2.65 0.18
N ALA A 113 8.94 3.93 0.42
CA ALA A 113 9.90 4.98 0.23
C ALA A 113 10.11 5.74 1.56
N PRO A 114 11.33 5.68 2.13
CA PRO A 114 11.66 6.47 3.32
C PRO A 114 11.39 7.95 3.07
N CYS A 115 10.89 8.64 4.09
CA CYS A 115 10.64 10.08 4.05
C CYS A 115 11.42 10.78 5.16
N ALA A 116 12.38 11.61 4.78
CA ALA A 116 13.19 12.39 5.73
C ALA A 116 12.37 13.50 6.41
N GLU A 117 11.25 13.90 5.79
CA GLU A 117 10.35 14.96 6.25
C GLU A 117 9.01 14.36 6.71
N PRO A 118 8.89 13.90 7.97
CA PRO A 118 7.68 13.21 8.44
C PRO A 118 6.40 14.02 8.33
N ASP A 119 6.47 15.34 8.33
CA ASP A 119 5.32 16.22 8.20
C ASP A 119 4.77 16.26 6.75
N ALA A 120 5.58 15.85 5.77
CA ALA A 120 5.14 15.69 4.39
C ALA A 120 4.37 14.37 4.12
N LEU A 121 4.37 13.41 5.05
CA LEU A 121 3.79 12.08 4.86
C LEU A 121 2.32 12.13 4.42
N GLY A 122 1.52 12.99 5.06
CA GLY A 122 0.10 13.13 4.70
C GLY A 122 -0.13 13.62 3.28
N VAL A 123 0.65 14.60 2.83
CA VAL A 123 0.63 15.11 1.45
C VAL A 123 1.00 14.02 0.46
N LEU A 124 2.11 13.33 0.75
CA LEU A 124 2.62 12.26 -0.12
C LEU A 124 1.63 11.10 -0.24
N GLU A 125 1.00 10.69 0.87
CA GLU A 125 -0.06 9.68 0.84
C GLU A 125 -1.22 10.11 -0.04
N HIS A 126 -1.68 11.36 0.09
CA HIS A 126 -2.77 11.91 -0.72
C HIS A 126 -2.40 11.91 -2.22
N LEU A 127 -1.23 12.43 -2.58
CA LEU A 127 -0.77 12.49 -3.97
C LEU A 127 -0.63 11.09 -4.59
N LEU A 128 -0.03 10.16 -3.86
CA LEU A 128 0.13 8.78 -4.30
C LEU A 128 -1.24 8.09 -4.47
N LYS A 129 -2.16 8.30 -3.52
CA LYS A 129 -3.51 7.75 -3.60
C LYS A 129 -4.23 8.28 -4.84
N THR A 130 -4.25 9.59 -5.05
CA THR A 130 -4.88 10.23 -6.22
C THR A 130 -4.31 9.67 -7.52
N ARG A 131 -2.98 9.56 -7.61
CA ARG A 131 -2.31 9.00 -8.78
C ARG A 131 -2.73 7.55 -9.03
N ILE A 132 -2.77 6.70 -8.01
CA ILE A 132 -3.18 5.29 -8.16
C ILE A 132 -4.66 5.17 -8.52
N GLU A 133 -5.53 6.02 -7.98
CA GLU A 133 -6.95 6.04 -8.34
C GLU A 133 -7.16 6.43 -9.82
N GLU A 134 -6.44 7.45 -10.30
CA GLU A 134 -6.45 7.84 -11.72
C GLU A 134 -5.98 6.71 -12.63
N ARG A 135 -4.88 6.03 -12.25
CA ARG A 135 -4.35 4.89 -13.00
C ARG A 135 -5.32 3.70 -12.95
N ALA A 136 -5.93 3.41 -11.80
CA ALA A 136 -6.92 2.36 -11.66
C ALA A 136 -8.17 2.61 -12.52
N ALA A 137 -8.61 3.85 -12.64
CA ALA A 137 -9.72 4.22 -13.50
C ALA A 137 -9.41 4.01 -14.99
N SER A 138 -8.15 4.13 -15.41
CA SER A 138 -7.71 3.95 -16.79
C SER A 138 -7.34 2.50 -17.17
N LEU A 139 -7.07 1.65 -16.17
CA LEU A 139 -6.56 0.28 -16.35
C LEU A 139 -7.50 -0.71 -15.65
N SER A 140 -8.30 -1.44 -16.42
CA SER A 140 -9.36 -2.33 -15.91
C SER A 140 -8.90 -3.42 -14.91
N LEU A 141 -7.60 -3.74 -14.90
CA LEU A 141 -7.02 -4.75 -14.01
C LEU A 141 -6.49 -4.18 -12.70
N PHE A 142 -6.53 -2.85 -12.51
CA PHE A 142 -6.07 -2.21 -11.28
C PHE A 142 -7.24 -1.85 -10.36
N GLY A 143 -7.04 -2.02 -9.06
CA GLY A 143 -7.98 -1.60 -8.02
C GLY A 143 -7.24 -0.86 -6.89
N CYS A 144 -7.90 0.14 -6.31
CA CYS A 144 -7.43 0.86 -5.13
C CYS A 144 -8.27 0.49 -3.92
N GLU A 145 -7.64 0.08 -2.81
CA GLU A 145 -8.33 -0.27 -1.56
C GLU A 145 -8.52 0.91 -0.59
N ASN A 146 -7.99 2.09 -0.89
CA ASN A 146 -8.20 3.26 -0.05
C ASN A 146 -9.66 3.71 -0.11
N ARG A 147 -10.37 3.62 1.02
CA ARG A 147 -11.81 3.95 1.10
C ARG A 147 -12.09 5.37 1.57
N ASN A 148 -11.13 6.01 2.22
CA ASN A 148 -11.33 7.32 2.82
C ASN A 148 -10.77 8.42 1.92
N ALA A 149 -11.57 9.45 1.64
CA ALA A 149 -11.03 10.70 1.12
C ALA A 149 -10.13 11.30 2.21
N ILE A 150 -8.88 11.56 1.87
CA ILE A 150 -7.99 12.32 2.74
C ILE A 150 -8.18 13.78 2.35
N SER A 151 -8.88 14.53 3.19
CA SER A 151 -8.94 15.98 3.08
C SER A 151 -7.59 16.53 3.51
N PHE A 152 -6.93 17.26 2.65
CA PHE A 152 -5.60 17.78 2.91
C PHE A 152 -5.53 19.27 2.55
N ALA A 153 -5.10 20.09 3.50
CA ALA A 153 -4.69 21.46 3.25
C ALA A 153 -3.17 21.50 3.17
N CYS A 154 -2.63 21.94 2.06
CA CYS A 154 -1.20 22.08 1.85
C CYS A 154 -0.78 23.51 2.14
N GLU A 155 0.05 23.74 3.17
CA GLU A 155 0.59 25.06 3.49
C GLU A 155 1.73 25.46 2.54
N GLU A 156 2.33 24.50 1.84
CA GLU A 156 3.41 24.70 0.87
C GLU A 156 3.23 23.81 -0.35
N SER A 157 3.66 24.28 -1.53
CA SER A 157 3.72 23.41 -2.71
C SER A 157 4.71 22.26 -2.50
N VAL A 158 4.26 21.04 -2.74
CA VAL A 158 5.08 19.83 -2.64
C VAL A 158 5.21 19.19 -4.00
N ALA A 159 6.43 18.90 -4.43
CA ALA A 159 6.72 18.10 -5.60
C ALA A 159 7.57 16.88 -5.20
N ALA A 160 7.17 15.69 -5.62
CA ALA A 160 7.91 14.47 -5.33
C ALA A 160 8.17 13.68 -6.62
N ALA A 161 9.41 13.24 -6.79
CA ALA A 161 9.81 12.36 -7.88
C ALA A 161 9.94 10.91 -7.38
N ASN A 162 9.41 9.96 -8.13
CA ASN A 162 9.56 8.54 -7.85
C ASN A 162 10.87 8.02 -8.44
N ILE A 163 11.71 7.36 -7.63
CA ILE A 163 12.97 6.72 -8.04
C ILE A 163 12.81 5.22 -7.80
N LEU A 164 12.87 4.44 -8.87
CA LEU A 164 12.60 3.00 -8.88
C LEU A 164 13.85 2.13 -9.10
N ASP A 165 15.04 2.74 -9.14
CA ASP A 165 16.29 2.08 -9.56
C ASP A 165 16.73 0.94 -8.64
N ALA A 166 16.40 1.01 -7.36
CA ALA A 166 16.71 -0.03 -6.37
C ALA A 166 15.84 -1.28 -6.48
N LEU A 167 14.77 -1.26 -7.31
CA LEU A 167 13.85 -2.37 -7.46
C LEU A 167 14.33 -3.36 -8.54
N ALA A 168 13.99 -4.63 -8.35
CA ALA A 168 14.12 -5.64 -9.40
C ALA A 168 13.25 -5.26 -10.63
N PRO A 169 13.62 -5.64 -11.86
CA PRO A 169 12.94 -5.19 -13.09
C PRO A 169 11.42 -5.39 -13.06
N THR A 170 10.95 -6.57 -12.68
CA THR A 170 9.50 -6.88 -12.61
C THR A 170 8.74 -6.01 -11.60
N ASP A 171 9.38 -5.66 -10.48
CA ASP A 171 8.78 -4.81 -9.46
C ASP A 171 8.85 -3.34 -9.87
N ARG A 172 9.89 -2.94 -10.57
CA ARG A 172 10.02 -1.61 -11.20
C ARG A 172 8.91 -1.38 -12.21
N ASP A 173 8.69 -2.31 -13.14
CA ASP A 173 7.63 -2.22 -14.15
C ASP A 173 6.24 -2.14 -13.52
N LEU A 174 6.01 -2.90 -12.44
CA LEU A 174 4.77 -2.82 -11.69
C LEU A 174 4.58 -1.43 -11.06
N LEU A 175 5.58 -0.92 -10.34
CA LEU A 175 5.47 0.39 -9.70
C LEU A 175 5.40 1.52 -10.71
N ALA A 176 6.13 1.47 -11.81
CA ALA A 176 6.00 2.41 -12.92
C ALA A 176 4.58 2.42 -13.49
N SER A 177 3.94 1.25 -13.63
CA SER A 177 2.55 1.15 -14.06
C SER A 177 1.57 1.79 -13.08
N LEU A 178 1.81 1.64 -11.76
CA LEU A 178 0.95 2.20 -10.71
C LEU A 178 1.17 3.69 -10.49
N LEU A 179 2.42 4.14 -10.52
CA LEU A 179 2.81 5.51 -10.12
C LEU A 179 2.93 6.46 -11.33
N GLY A 180 3.18 5.92 -12.53
CA GLY A 180 3.54 6.70 -13.71
C GLY A 180 4.93 7.34 -13.60
N ASP A 181 5.38 7.94 -14.69
CA ASP A 181 6.71 8.56 -14.79
C ASP A 181 6.72 10.04 -14.41
N GLU A 182 5.54 10.65 -14.24
CA GLU A 182 5.41 12.06 -13.93
C GLU A 182 5.63 12.31 -12.44
N ALA A 183 6.24 13.47 -12.10
CA ALA A 183 6.35 13.92 -10.73
C ALA A 183 4.96 14.12 -10.10
N LEU A 184 4.85 13.78 -8.81
CA LEU A 184 3.67 14.07 -8.00
C LEU A 184 3.74 15.53 -7.57
N VAL A 185 2.72 16.31 -7.83
CA VAL A 185 2.70 17.75 -7.50
C VAL A 185 1.43 18.08 -6.74
N ALA A 186 1.57 18.68 -5.55
CA ALA A 186 0.51 19.40 -4.86
C ALA A 186 0.79 20.89 -4.97
N GLU A 187 -0.12 21.63 -5.56
CA GLU A 187 -0.05 23.10 -5.59
C GLU A 187 -0.80 23.66 -4.37
N LEU A 188 -0.32 24.81 -3.89
CA LEU A 188 -1.09 25.62 -2.92
C LEU A 188 -2.46 25.92 -3.53
N VAL A 189 -3.50 25.47 -2.87
CA VAL A 189 -4.84 26.03 -3.10
C VAL A 189 -4.82 27.37 -2.38
N ALA A 190 -4.61 28.46 -3.10
CA ALA A 190 -4.85 29.80 -2.55
C ALA A 190 -6.31 29.82 -2.14
N ASP A 191 -6.59 29.88 -0.83
CA ASP A 191 -7.93 30.16 -0.32
C ASP A 191 -8.42 31.43 -1.03
N GLY A 192 -9.41 31.26 -1.91
CA GLY A 192 -10.02 32.35 -2.61
C GLY A 192 -10.66 33.30 -1.60
N ALA A 193 -10.22 34.53 -1.64
CA ALA A 193 -10.76 35.64 -0.88
C ALA A 193 -12.29 35.83 -1.14
#